data_a7b4808fbbf984cc0c4237a3bb080f46
#
_entry.id   a7b4808fbbf984cc0c4237a3bb080f46
#
_cell.length_a   1.000
_cell.length_b   1.000
_cell.length_c   1.000
_cell.angle_alpha   90.00
_cell.angle_beta   90.00
_cell.angle_gamma   90.00
#
_symmetry.space_group_name_H-M   'P 1'
#
loop_
_entity.id
_entity.type
_entity.pdbx_description
1 polymer ?
#
loop_
_entity_poly.entity_id
_entity_poly.type
_entity_poly.pdbx_seq_one_letter_code
_entity_poly.pdbx_strand_id
1 'polypeptide(L)'
;MNYRHFMNYRHFIIPTLLICLTNHAEAQDSLSTRVDYDLTAETAVGTGDFTAYQLSTNRHHVLATRSNTAYLRGAVNVEHAFNKDWTLSGSVDVIGSVHADHKVYLQQCYANLSWKHFFLEVGSREQPLVIRDNLLSIGSFVKGTNAKPIPQIHLGTNGFWAVPYTKGWVQINFDFGYGKFLDNSYREDHFKKGNENGMKNILYATGAYYHQKHLYIRSNPEKPIFVTVGIEHVAQFGGTSYNYETGELVVKSKPANLKAIWNVILPLGDSNYFENEALEDWVYGNHVGVMTYQIGWNINQNHQLQAYLDNPFEDGSGIRKGNGWDGLWGLQYTNKTPGKQYVRGAVVEYFQSTNQSGPLHWDSGDYPEPIRSQITDLVTGNDNYYNHMFYDTYSHYGMTPGIGLITSPIYNKEGYTQFRNNRVKAWHVGINGEITDRISYLVKGSYQEGWGTYSAPAPQKLHSFDAMFQGIYTLDAWQFSAAYAFDKGNVFGDCNTFNLKIGYHGKIL
;
A
#
# COMPACT_ATOMS: atom_id res chain seq x y z
N MET A 1 -26.56 -28.29 20.09
CA MET A 1 -25.53 -28.74 21.04
C MET A 1 -24.37 -27.76 20.95
N ASN A 2 -24.16 -26.99 22.02
CA ASN A 2 -23.18 -25.90 22.12
C ASN A 2 -21.75 -26.46 22.21
N TYR A 3 -20.81 -25.88 21.44
CA TYR A 3 -19.41 -25.79 21.85
C TYR A 3 -18.86 -24.43 21.49
N ARG A 4 -18.90 -23.51 22.48
CA ARG A 4 -18.04 -22.33 22.54
C ARG A 4 -16.68 -22.80 23.02
N HIS A 5 -15.63 -22.63 22.24
CA HIS A 5 -14.28 -22.58 22.76
C HIS A 5 -13.77 -21.14 22.70
N PHE A 6 -13.89 -20.46 23.83
CA PHE A 6 -13.13 -19.25 24.16
C PHE A 6 -11.68 -19.64 24.38
N MET A 7 -10.80 -19.30 23.50
CA MET A 7 -9.37 -19.29 23.81
C MET A 7 -9.02 -17.96 24.47
N ASN A 8 -8.81 -18.01 25.78
CA ASN A 8 -8.25 -16.94 26.60
C ASN A 8 -6.76 -16.74 26.25
N TYR A 9 -6.43 -15.71 25.47
CA TYR A 9 -5.08 -15.14 25.48
C TYR A 9 -5.06 -13.93 26.42
N ARG A 10 -4.96 -14.22 27.72
CA ARG A 10 -4.58 -13.25 28.75
C ARG A 10 -3.17 -13.60 29.23
N HIS A 11 -2.30 -12.56 29.16
CA HIS A 11 -1.02 -12.43 29.82
C HIS A 11 0.21 -13.10 29.18
N PHE A 12 1.21 -12.29 28.92
CA PHE A 12 2.63 -12.55 28.77
C PHE A 12 3.25 -12.11 27.44
N ILE A 13 3.37 -10.80 27.19
CA ILE A 13 4.45 -10.31 26.30
C ILE A 13 4.91 -8.88 26.69
N ILE A 14 4.04 -8.03 27.24
CA ILE A 14 4.39 -6.62 27.51
C ILE A 14 5.37 -6.41 28.67
N PRO A 15 5.36 -7.20 29.76
CA PRO A 15 6.31 -6.98 30.87
C PRO A 15 7.76 -7.43 30.58
N THR A 16 7.93 -8.38 29.65
CA THR A 16 9.28 -8.98 29.45
C THR A 16 10.19 -8.08 28.59
N LEU A 17 9.65 -7.27 27.70
CA LEU A 17 10.46 -6.32 26.92
C LEU A 17 10.92 -5.11 27.77
N LEU A 18 10.08 -4.67 28.70
CA LEU A 18 10.44 -3.56 29.61
C LEU A 18 11.44 -4.00 30.73
N ILE A 19 11.41 -5.25 31.17
CA ILE A 19 12.25 -5.76 32.23
C ILE A 19 13.70 -6.02 31.79
N CYS A 20 13.93 -6.30 30.50
CA CYS A 20 15.29 -6.46 29.97
C CYS A 20 16.07 -5.14 29.81
N LEU A 21 15.38 -3.99 29.84
CA LEU A 21 16.01 -2.68 29.62
C LEU A 21 16.44 -1.96 30.89
N THR A 22 16.10 -2.48 32.08
CA THR A 22 16.34 -1.76 33.35
C THR A 22 17.59 -2.18 34.15
N ASN A 23 18.40 -3.13 33.68
CA ASN A 23 19.47 -3.73 34.49
C ASN A 23 20.89 -3.52 33.96
N HIS A 24 21.22 -2.46 33.24
CA HIS A 24 22.64 -2.08 33.06
C HIS A 24 22.79 -0.56 32.93
N ALA A 25 22.86 0.11 34.08
CA ALA A 25 23.38 1.46 34.18
C ALA A 25 24.78 1.40 34.80
N GLU A 26 25.80 1.12 34.00
CA GLU A 26 27.18 1.49 34.29
C GLU A 26 27.86 2.02 33.02
N ALA A 27 28.54 3.14 33.20
CA ALA A 27 29.08 4.00 32.20
C ALA A 27 30.09 3.36 31.24
N GLN A 28 29.86 3.50 29.91
CA GLN A 28 30.84 4.02 28.92
C GLN A 28 30.27 4.03 27.53
N ASP A 29 30.40 5.19 26.81
CA ASP A 29 30.10 5.45 25.42
C ASP A 29 28.63 5.23 24.97
N SER A 30 27.82 6.31 25.06
CA SER A 30 26.56 6.59 24.39
C SER A 30 25.58 5.41 24.13
N LEU A 31 25.36 4.56 25.10
CA LEU A 31 24.18 3.72 25.20
C LEU A 31 22.99 4.65 25.47
N SER A 32 22.18 4.94 24.44
CA SER A 32 20.99 5.77 24.61
C SER A 32 19.75 4.93 24.38
N THR A 33 18.91 4.87 25.39
CA THR A 33 17.54 4.39 25.23
C THR A 33 16.63 5.60 25.13
N ARG A 34 15.77 5.60 24.16
CA ARG A 34 14.72 6.60 23.97
C ARG A 34 13.37 5.90 23.99
N VAL A 35 12.45 6.41 24.77
CA VAL A 35 11.07 5.95 24.81
C VAL A 35 10.15 7.14 24.61
N ASP A 36 9.43 7.13 23.50
CA ASP A 36 8.45 8.15 23.14
C ASP A 36 7.05 7.54 23.12
N TYR A 37 6.05 8.38 23.26
CA TYR A 37 4.66 7.99 23.03
C TYR A 37 3.89 9.03 22.22
N ASP A 38 2.95 8.54 21.41
CA ASP A 38 2.07 9.36 20.60
C ASP A 38 0.61 9.08 20.98
N LEU A 39 -0.16 10.13 21.18
CA LEU A 39 -1.59 10.07 21.41
C LEU A 39 -2.30 10.88 20.31
N THR A 40 -3.32 10.31 19.72
CA THR A 40 -4.10 11.00 18.68
C THR A 40 -5.59 10.76 18.90
N ALA A 41 -6.38 11.82 18.83
CA ALA A 41 -7.82 11.77 18.69
C ALA A 41 -8.21 12.41 17.37
N GLU A 42 -9.02 11.74 16.57
CA GLU A 42 -9.48 12.26 15.29
C GLU A 42 -10.96 11.92 15.06
N THR A 43 -11.70 12.86 14.49
CA THR A 43 -13.09 12.67 14.09
C THR A 43 -13.33 13.23 12.69
N ALA A 44 -14.14 12.53 11.92
CA ALA A 44 -14.62 12.94 10.62
C ALA A 44 -16.16 12.88 10.63
N VAL A 45 -16.79 14.01 10.37
CA VAL A 45 -18.26 14.16 10.36
C VAL A 45 -18.68 14.77 9.04
N GLY A 46 -19.70 14.19 8.42
CA GLY A 46 -20.11 14.67 7.11
C GLY A 46 -21.36 14.03 6.56
N THR A 47 -21.63 14.33 5.30
CA THR A 47 -22.74 13.80 4.51
C THR A 47 -22.23 12.84 3.44
N GLY A 48 -23.10 11.97 2.97
CA GLY A 48 -22.77 10.91 2.02
C GLY A 48 -22.51 9.58 2.73
N ASP A 49 -22.27 8.54 1.93
CA ASP A 49 -22.08 7.18 2.45
C ASP A 49 -20.66 6.96 2.99
N PHE A 50 -19.70 7.72 2.48
CA PHE A 50 -18.29 7.58 2.80
C PHE A 50 -17.70 8.86 3.40
N THR A 51 -16.64 8.71 4.17
CA THR A 51 -15.69 9.78 4.48
C THR A 51 -15.05 10.21 3.15
N ALA A 52 -14.96 11.51 2.91
CA ALA A 52 -14.40 12.01 1.66
C ALA A 52 -13.06 11.40 1.34
N TYR A 53 -12.86 11.02 0.08
CA TYR A 53 -11.77 10.17 -0.42
C TYR A 53 -10.39 10.65 0.02
N GLN A 54 -10.07 11.94 -0.11
CA GLN A 54 -8.76 12.48 0.26
C GLN A 54 -8.45 12.41 1.77
N LEU A 55 -9.47 12.22 2.63
CA LEU A 55 -9.29 12.00 4.06
C LEU A 55 -9.09 10.54 4.44
N SER A 56 -9.59 9.60 3.66
CA SER A 56 -9.55 8.16 3.95
C SER A 56 -8.45 7.40 3.20
N THR A 57 -7.95 7.95 2.08
CA THR A 57 -6.91 7.34 1.25
C THR A 57 -5.50 7.77 1.68
N ASN A 58 -4.49 6.96 1.35
CA ASN A 58 -3.05 7.21 1.62
C ASN A 58 -2.74 7.54 3.08
N ARG A 59 -3.41 6.88 4.01
CA ARG A 59 -3.27 7.04 5.46
C ARG A 59 -3.23 5.72 6.20
N HIS A 60 -2.77 4.65 5.54
CA HIS A 60 -2.71 3.29 6.09
C HIS A 60 -4.04 2.80 6.68
N HIS A 61 -5.16 3.28 6.13
CA HIS A 61 -6.53 2.94 6.57
C HIS A 61 -6.75 3.17 8.08
N VAL A 62 -6.14 4.22 8.64
CA VAL A 62 -6.33 4.60 10.05
C VAL A 62 -7.70 5.22 10.25
N LEU A 63 -8.11 6.13 9.37
CA LEU A 63 -9.45 6.69 9.35
C LEU A 63 -10.36 5.79 8.51
N ALA A 64 -11.50 5.40 9.06
CA ALA A 64 -12.45 4.54 8.35
C ALA A 64 -13.05 5.24 7.13
N THR A 65 -13.37 4.44 6.11
CA THR A 65 -14.05 4.93 4.90
C THR A 65 -15.52 5.29 5.11
N ARG A 66 -16.15 4.79 6.19
CA ARG A 66 -17.54 5.12 6.53
C ARG A 66 -17.65 6.56 7.02
N SER A 67 -18.72 7.25 6.64
CA SER A 67 -19.01 8.60 7.15
C SER A 67 -19.27 8.59 8.67
N ASN A 68 -19.04 9.74 9.32
CA ASN A 68 -19.28 9.97 10.75
C ASN A 68 -18.49 9.02 11.65
N THR A 69 -17.19 8.94 11.44
CA THR A 69 -16.25 8.08 12.16
C THR A 69 -15.35 8.87 13.10
N ALA A 70 -14.86 8.21 14.15
CA ALA A 70 -13.83 8.75 15.03
C ALA A 70 -12.92 7.66 15.56
N TYR A 71 -11.69 8.02 15.95
CA TYR A 71 -10.78 7.10 16.62
C TYR A 71 -9.91 7.79 17.69
N LEU A 72 -9.43 6.95 18.60
CA LEU A 72 -8.32 7.25 19.50
C LEU A 72 -7.17 6.31 19.14
N ARG A 73 -5.97 6.84 19.01
CA ARG A 73 -4.75 6.10 18.70
C ARG A 73 -3.74 6.38 19.81
N GLY A 74 -3.09 5.33 20.32
CA GLY A 74 -1.99 5.40 21.26
C GLY A 74 -0.84 4.52 20.82
N ALA A 75 0.35 5.10 20.70
CA ALA A 75 1.56 4.38 20.34
C ALA A 75 2.66 4.59 21.37
N VAL A 76 3.45 3.55 21.61
CA VAL A 76 4.71 3.61 22.39
C VAL A 76 5.83 3.15 21.46
N ASN A 77 6.84 3.99 21.32
CA ASN A 77 8.00 3.77 20.48
C ASN A 77 9.24 3.64 21.35
N VAL A 78 10.05 2.64 21.11
CA VAL A 78 11.30 2.38 21.82
C VAL A 78 12.44 2.32 20.82
N GLU A 79 13.53 3.00 21.12
CA GLU A 79 14.77 2.91 20.38
C GLU A 79 15.93 2.75 21.37
N HIS A 80 16.80 1.77 21.15
CA HIS A 80 17.98 1.49 21.93
C HIS A 80 19.20 1.33 21.03
N ALA A 81 20.15 2.23 21.15
CA ALA A 81 21.44 2.14 20.49
C ALA A 81 22.43 1.36 21.35
N PHE A 82 22.83 0.15 20.93
CA PHE A 82 23.87 -0.66 21.58
C PHE A 82 25.26 -0.06 21.36
N ASN A 83 25.47 0.55 20.20
CA ASN A 83 26.68 1.26 19.81
C ASN A 83 26.37 2.06 18.51
N LYS A 84 27.38 2.68 17.92
CA LYS A 84 27.24 3.47 16.68
C LYS A 84 26.75 2.70 15.46
N ASP A 85 26.85 1.37 15.47
CA ASP A 85 26.52 0.51 14.32
C ASP A 85 25.22 -0.28 14.53
N TRP A 86 24.80 -0.54 15.77
CA TRP A 86 23.65 -1.39 16.09
C TRP A 86 22.58 -0.64 16.86
N THR A 87 21.38 -0.67 16.36
CA THR A 87 20.18 -0.09 16.98
C THR A 87 19.04 -1.08 16.94
N LEU A 88 18.36 -1.27 18.09
CA LEU A 88 17.08 -1.98 18.17
C LEU A 88 15.97 -0.95 18.34
N SER A 89 14.95 -1.00 17.52
CA SER A 89 13.75 -0.17 17.67
C SER A 89 12.49 -1.00 17.56
N GLY A 90 11.39 -0.48 18.06
CA GLY A 90 10.10 -1.14 17.98
C GLY A 90 8.97 -0.21 18.38
N SER A 91 7.76 -0.60 18.04
CA SER A 91 6.55 0.14 18.40
C SER A 91 5.38 -0.81 18.65
N VAL A 92 4.52 -0.40 19.56
CA VAL A 92 3.16 -0.95 19.71
C VAL A 92 2.20 0.21 19.59
N ASP A 93 1.25 0.08 18.67
CA ASP A 93 0.33 1.12 18.26
C ASP A 93 -1.08 0.55 18.17
N VAL A 94 -1.98 1.08 18.98
CA VAL A 94 -3.35 0.59 19.15
C VAL A 94 -4.34 1.69 18.73
N ILE A 95 -5.35 1.29 18.00
CA ILE A 95 -6.46 2.18 17.61
C ILE A 95 -7.77 1.61 18.19
N GLY A 96 -8.52 2.49 18.85
CA GLY A 96 -9.92 2.29 19.19
C GLY A 96 -10.79 3.21 18.35
N SER A 97 -11.78 2.66 17.62
CA SER A 97 -12.58 3.42 16.66
C SER A 97 -14.08 3.16 16.80
N VAL A 98 -14.88 4.12 16.34
CA VAL A 98 -16.34 4.05 16.24
C VAL A 98 -16.78 4.29 14.81
N HIS A 99 -17.88 3.65 14.40
CA HIS A 99 -18.36 3.62 13.02
C HIS A 99 -17.30 3.15 12.02
N ALA A 100 -16.51 2.16 12.43
CA ALA A 100 -15.48 1.50 11.62
C ALA A 100 -15.68 -0.01 11.62
N ASP A 101 -15.03 -0.71 10.71
CA ASP A 101 -15.15 -2.17 10.58
C ASP A 101 -14.55 -2.90 11.80
N HIS A 102 -13.56 -2.31 12.46
CA HIS A 102 -12.97 -2.83 13.70
C HIS A 102 -13.03 -1.78 14.81
N LYS A 103 -13.52 -2.20 15.97
CA LYS A 103 -13.63 -1.33 17.15
C LYS A 103 -12.29 -1.09 17.84
N VAL A 104 -11.46 -2.13 17.94
CA VAL A 104 -10.10 -2.06 18.54
C VAL A 104 -9.18 -2.97 17.73
N TYR A 105 -8.01 -2.45 17.35
CA TYR A 105 -7.01 -3.22 16.60
C TYR A 105 -5.60 -2.67 16.80
N LEU A 106 -4.61 -3.52 16.53
CA LEU A 106 -3.21 -3.13 16.40
C LEU A 106 -2.99 -2.56 15.00
N GLN A 107 -2.57 -1.31 14.93
CA GLN A 107 -2.17 -0.66 13.67
C GLN A 107 -0.73 -1.00 13.34
N GLN A 108 0.14 -0.93 14.35
CA GLN A 108 1.53 -1.35 14.23
C GLN A 108 1.94 -2.17 15.46
N CYS A 109 2.74 -3.19 15.22
CA CYS A 109 3.47 -3.94 16.26
C CYS A 109 4.69 -4.56 15.59
N TYR A 110 5.86 -3.99 15.84
CA TYR A 110 7.08 -4.45 15.18
C TYR A 110 8.32 -4.32 16.06
N ALA A 111 9.35 -5.09 15.71
CA ALA A 111 10.72 -4.96 16.20
C ALA A 111 11.66 -4.87 14.98
N ASN A 112 12.58 -3.92 15.01
CA ASN A 112 13.54 -3.65 13.94
C ASN A 112 14.96 -3.64 14.52
N LEU A 113 15.82 -4.48 14.00
CA LEU A 113 17.25 -4.50 14.30
C LEU A 113 18.02 -3.89 13.13
N SER A 114 18.63 -2.75 13.34
CA SER A 114 19.46 -2.06 12.34
C SER A 114 20.94 -2.28 12.60
N TRP A 115 21.69 -2.58 11.53
CA TRP A 115 23.15 -2.66 11.52
C TRP A 115 23.71 -1.80 10.40
N LYS A 116 24.31 -0.66 10.75
CA LYS A 116 24.80 0.33 9.79
C LYS A 116 23.70 0.75 8.81
N HIS A 117 23.81 0.29 7.57
CA HIS A 117 22.86 0.62 6.50
C HIS A 117 21.75 -0.43 6.30
N PHE A 118 21.80 -1.53 7.04
CA PHE A 118 20.88 -2.65 6.84
C PHE A 118 19.93 -2.80 8.03
N PHE A 119 18.78 -3.38 7.79
CA PHE A 119 17.83 -3.71 8.84
C PHE A 119 17.24 -5.12 8.65
N LEU A 120 16.81 -5.71 9.75
CA LEU A 120 15.91 -6.84 9.83
C LEU A 120 14.72 -6.44 10.68
N GLU A 121 13.51 -6.52 10.13
CA GLU A 121 12.28 -6.13 10.82
C GLU A 121 11.30 -7.30 10.85
N VAL A 122 10.60 -7.44 11.97
CA VAL A 122 9.55 -8.44 12.18
C VAL A 122 8.32 -7.73 12.74
N GLY A 123 7.19 -7.94 12.09
CA GLY A 123 5.91 -7.39 12.55
C GLY A 123 5.18 -6.59 11.50
N SER A 124 4.28 -5.73 11.97
CA SER A 124 3.42 -4.88 11.15
C SER A 124 3.81 -3.42 11.37
N ARG A 125 4.23 -2.72 10.31
CA ARG A 125 4.67 -1.32 10.34
C ARG A 125 4.13 -0.53 9.16
N GLU A 126 3.70 0.70 9.39
CA GLU A 126 3.40 1.69 8.35
C GLU A 126 4.70 2.02 7.59
N GLN A 127 4.76 1.64 6.30
CA GLN A 127 5.95 1.84 5.48
C GLN A 127 5.82 3.12 4.64
N PRO A 128 6.84 3.99 4.64
CA PRO A 128 6.83 5.16 3.78
C PRO A 128 7.11 4.80 2.31
N LEU A 129 6.74 5.69 1.41
CA LEU A 129 7.19 5.65 0.02
C LEU A 129 8.69 5.95 -0.03
N VAL A 130 9.45 5.19 -0.83
CA VAL A 130 10.92 5.29 -0.84
C VAL A 130 11.40 6.49 -1.66
N ILE A 131 10.77 6.77 -2.79
CA ILE A 131 11.24 7.74 -3.78
C ILE A 131 10.24 8.85 -4.10
N ARG A 132 9.17 8.97 -3.31
CA ARG A 132 8.11 9.96 -3.49
C ARG A 132 7.75 10.65 -2.18
N ASP A 133 7.07 11.78 -2.31
CA ASP A 133 6.53 12.48 -1.14
C ASP A 133 5.35 11.71 -0.54
N ASN A 134 5.46 11.39 0.76
CA ASN A 134 4.45 10.60 1.47
C ASN A 134 3.12 11.35 1.74
N LEU A 135 3.14 12.68 1.70
CA LEU A 135 1.96 13.51 1.96
C LEU A 135 1.22 13.87 0.67
N LEU A 136 1.98 14.10 -0.40
CA LEU A 136 1.48 14.71 -1.63
C LEU A 136 1.17 13.70 -2.72
N SER A 137 1.98 12.62 -2.87
CA SER A 137 1.80 11.62 -3.92
C SER A 137 0.62 10.68 -3.64
N ILE A 138 0.01 10.18 -4.70
CA ILE A 138 -1.03 9.11 -4.62
C ILE A 138 -0.45 7.72 -4.36
N GLY A 139 0.87 7.57 -4.27
CA GLY A 139 1.56 6.33 -3.94
C GLY A 139 2.13 5.59 -5.15
N SER A 140 2.51 4.33 -4.95
CA SER A 140 2.99 3.40 -5.97
C SER A 140 1.88 2.44 -6.38
N PHE A 141 1.95 1.92 -7.60
CA PHE A 141 1.04 0.87 -8.06
C PHE A 141 1.13 -0.40 -7.21
N VAL A 142 2.27 -0.66 -6.57
CA VAL A 142 2.53 -1.86 -5.78
C VAL A 142 2.42 -1.61 -4.29
N LYS A 143 3.15 -0.60 -3.79
CA LYS A 143 3.28 -0.27 -2.35
C LYS A 143 2.93 1.19 -2.12
N GLY A 144 1.67 1.44 -1.84
CA GLY A 144 1.17 2.73 -1.39
C GLY A 144 0.99 2.76 0.15
N THR A 145 0.56 3.91 0.64
CA THR A 145 0.23 4.11 2.06
C THR A 145 -1.29 3.98 2.30
N ASN A 146 -1.98 3.17 1.49
CA ASN A 146 -3.44 3.16 1.46
C ASN A 146 -4.05 2.11 2.42
N ALA A 147 -3.58 0.84 2.36
CA ALA A 147 -4.08 -0.23 3.21
C ALA A 147 -3.40 -0.29 4.58
N LYS A 148 -4.03 -1.00 5.53
CA LYS A 148 -3.39 -1.38 6.80
C LYS A 148 -2.11 -2.15 6.54
N PRO A 149 -1.06 -1.96 7.37
CA PRO A 149 0.19 -2.68 7.21
C PRO A 149 0.00 -4.19 7.25
N ILE A 150 0.70 -4.90 6.38
CA ILE A 150 0.73 -6.36 6.34
C ILE A 150 1.88 -6.83 7.24
N PRO A 151 1.63 -7.68 8.25
CA PRO A 151 2.70 -8.21 9.09
C PRO A 151 3.64 -9.12 8.30
N GLN A 152 4.95 -8.92 8.51
CA GLN A 152 5.98 -9.61 7.73
C GLN A 152 7.31 -9.70 8.49
N ILE A 153 8.19 -10.54 7.98
CA ILE A 153 9.62 -10.55 8.27
C ILE A 153 10.30 -10.03 7.01
N HIS A 154 11.00 -8.91 7.11
CA HIS A 154 11.70 -8.36 5.96
C HIS A 154 13.05 -7.75 6.34
N LEU A 155 13.93 -7.69 5.38
CA LEU A 155 15.26 -7.11 5.47
C LEU A 155 15.50 -6.14 4.32
N GLY A 156 16.37 -5.18 4.52
CA GLY A 156 16.65 -4.19 3.49
C GLY A 156 17.68 -3.16 3.92
N THR A 157 17.69 -2.04 3.22
CA THR A 157 18.55 -0.90 3.53
C THR A 157 17.78 0.25 4.17
N ASN A 158 18.37 0.86 5.18
CA ASN A 158 17.88 2.11 5.78
C ASN A 158 18.20 3.29 4.85
N GLY A 159 17.29 3.55 3.90
CA GLY A 159 17.50 4.54 2.85
C GLY A 159 18.48 4.06 1.76
N PHE A 160 18.97 5.01 0.96
CA PHE A 160 19.90 4.69 -0.11
C PHE A 160 21.32 4.54 0.44
N TRP A 161 21.91 3.38 0.22
CA TRP A 161 23.28 3.04 0.58
C TRP A 161 24.22 3.27 -0.61
N ALA A 162 25.23 4.10 -0.41
CA ALA A 162 26.29 4.31 -1.40
C ALA A 162 27.16 3.05 -1.52
N VAL A 163 27.18 2.44 -2.70
CA VAL A 163 27.97 1.23 -2.96
C VAL A 163 29.45 1.55 -2.77
N PRO A 164 30.20 0.78 -1.97
CA PRO A 164 31.64 0.98 -1.76
C PRO A 164 32.41 1.10 -3.08
N TYR A 165 33.46 1.88 -3.06
CA TYR A 165 34.38 2.13 -4.20
C TYR A 165 33.77 2.93 -5.38
N THR A 166 32.46 3.22 -5.40
CA THR A 166 31.82 4.02 -6.46
C THR A 166 31.91 5.53 -6.20
N LYS A 167 32.52 5.96 -5.10
CA LYS A 167 32.60 7.39 -4.68
C LYS A 167 31.23 8.07 -4.62
N GLY A 168 30.18 7.31 -4.25
CA GLY A 168 28.81 7.78 -4.17
C GLY A 168 28.05 7.90 -5.50
N TRP A 169 28.69 7.53 -6.62
CA TRP A 169 28.03 7.57 -7.92
C TRP A 169 26.94 6.51 -8.11
N VAL A 170 27.02 5.40 -7.38
CA VAL A 170 26.00 4.35 -7.39
C VAL A 170 25.47 4.19 -5.97
N GLN A 171 24.18 4.40 -5.81
CA GLN A 171 23.48 4.17 -4.56
C GLN A 171 22.36 3.18 -4.79
N ILE A 172 22.14 2.28 -3.84
CA ILE A 172 21.07 1.27 -3.90
C ILE A 172 20.16 1.39 -2.68
N ASN A 173 18.89 1.08 -2.90
CA ASN A 173 17.93 0.84 -1.85
C ASN A 173 17.18 -0.44 -2.20
N PHE A 174 17.09 -1.37 -1.26
CA PHE A 174 16.36 -2.60 -1.47
C PHE A 174 15.62 -3.04 -0.22
N ASP A 175 14.53 -3.78 -0.40
CA ASP A 175 13.93 -4.62 0.64
C ASP A 175 13.52 -5.99 0.05
N PHE A 176 13.36 -6.95 0.95
CA PHE A 176 12.94 -8.29 0.63
C PHE A 176 12.24 -8.91 1.84
N GLY A 177 11.04 -9.41 1.69
CA GLY A 177 10.29 -9.91 2.81
C GLY A 177 9.18 -10.90 2.48
N TYR A 178 8.72 -11.56 3.54
CA TYR A 178 7.57 -12.44 3.54
C TYR A 178 6.63 -12.09 4.68
N GLY A 179 5.33 -12.11 4.38
CA GLY A 179 4.28 -11.77 5.31
C GLY A 179 3.04 -12.64 5.14
N LYS A 180 1.98 -12.23 5.80
CA LYS A 180 0.70 -12.93 5.73
C LYS A 180 -0.46 -11.94 5.83
N PHE A 181 -1.46 -12.11 4.98
CA PHE A 181 -2.71 -11.39 5.09
C PHE A 181 -3.49 -11.86 6.32
N LEU A 182 -3.98 -10.92 7.14
CA LEU A 182 -4.70 -11.22 8.38
C LEU A 182 -6.18 -10.86 8.30
N ASP A 183 -6.72 -10.64 7.11
CA ASP A 183 -8.07 -10.14 6.85
C ASP A 183 -9.08 -11.25 6.52
N ASN A 184 -8.83 -12.49 6.93
CA ASN A 184 -9.68 -13.64 6.62
C ASN A 184 -11.16 -13.41 7.01
N SER A 185 -11.41 -12.97 8.25
CA SER A 185 -12.79 -12.71 8.74
C SER A 185 -13.47 -11.59 7.95
N TYR A 186 -12.73 -10.55 7.57
CA TYR A 186 -13.25 -9.46 6.74
C TYR A 186 -13.71 -10.01 5.37
N ARG A 187 -12.89 -10.84 4.72
CA ARG A 187 -13.19 -11.45 3.42
C ARG A 187 -14.39 -12.38 3.49
N GLU A 188 -14.47 -13.23 4.51
CA GLU A 188 -15.60 -14.14 4.76
C GLU A 188 -16.90 -13.38 4.98
N ASP A 189 -16.89 -12.30 5.76
CA ASP A 189 -18.09 -11.51 6.06
C ASP A 189 -18.58 -10.75 4.82
N HIS A 190 -17.66 -10.23 3.99
CA HIS A 190 -18.01 -9.62 2.70
C HIS A 190 -18.58 -10.63 1.71
N PHE A 191 -18.00 -11.82 1.64
CA PHE A 191 -18.50 -12.91 0.82
C PHE A 191 -19.93 -13.32 1.22
N LYS A 192 -20.18 -13.50 2.53
CA LYS A 192 -21.52 -13.82 3.05
C LYS A 192 -22.54 -12.75 2.68
N LYS A 193 -22.17 -11.47 2.86
CA LYS A 193 -23.01 -10.34 2.49
C LYS A 193 -23.32 -10.31 0.99
N GLY A 194 -22.32 -10.55 0.13
CA GLY A 194 -22.52 -10.65 -1.31
C GLY A 194 -23.48 -11.79 -1.68
N ASN A 195 -23.32 -12.96 -1.08
CA ASN A 195 -24.19 -14.11 -1.30
C ASN A 195 -25.64 -13.86 -0.82
N GLU A 196 -25.82 -13.21 0.33
CA GLU A 196 -27.12 -12.79 0.84
C GLU A 196 -27.81 -11.79 -0.10
N ASN A 197 -27.05 -10.95 -0.77
CA ASN A 197 -27.52 -10.01 -1.80
C ASN A 197 -27.80 -10.69 -3.15
N GLY A 198 -27.65 -12.01 -3.24
CA GLY A 198 -27.95 -12.78 -4.45
C GLY A 198 -26.92 -12.65 -5.56
N MET A 199 -25.70 -12.23 -5.24
CA MET A 199 -24.60 -12.15 -6.20
C MET A 199 -24.18 -13.56 -6.64
N LYS A 200 -23.90 -13.69 -7.93
CA LYS A 200 -23.35 -14.91 -8.52
C LYS A 200 -21.85 -14.76 -8.74
N ASN A 201 -21.13 -15.88 -8.74
CA ASN A 201 -19.68 -15.92 -9.00
C ASN A 201 -18.90 -15.04 -8.02
N ILE A 202 -19.19 -15.19 -6.73
CA ILE A 202 -18.44 -14.51 -5.68
C ILE A 202 -17.26 -15.38 -5.32
N LEU A 203 -16.08 -14.76 -5.28
CA LEU A 203 -14.81 -15.39 -4.95
C LEU A 203 -14.23 -14.71 -3.71
N TYR A 204 -13.59 -15.46 -2.83
CA TYR A 204 -12.67 -14.93 -1.82
C TYR A 204 -11.58 -15.95 -1.48
N ALA A 205 -10.44 -15.47 -1.00
CA ALA A 205 -9.37 -16.34 -0.55
C ALA A 205 -8.96 -16.00 0.90
N THR A 206 -8.62 -17.04 1.66
CA THR A 206 -8.13 -16.91 3.04
C THR A 206 -6.76 -17.54 3.22
N GLY A 207 -6.04 -17.12 4.26
CA GLY A 207 -4.73 -17.70 4.61
C GLY A 207 -3.63 -17.42 3.59
N ALA A 208 -3.83 -16.49 2.67
CA ALA A 208 -2.82 -16.12 1.70
C ALA A 208 -1.59 -15.53 2.38
N TYR A 209 -0.42 -15.90 1.87
CA TYR A 209 0.87 -15.32 2.23
C TYR A 209 1.20 -14.16 1.30
N TYR A 210 2.12 -13.33 1.76
CA TYR A 210 2.61 -12.14 1.08
C TYR A 210 4.11 -12.23 0.87
N HIS A 211 4.59 -11.89 -0.32
CA HIS A 211 5.99 -11.64 -0.62
C HIS A 211 6.14 -10.22 -1.14
N GLN A 212 7.17 -9.52 -0.69
CA GLN A 212 7.54 -8.22 -1.26
C GLN A 212 9.03 -8.15 -1.53
N LYS A 213 9.39 -7.39 -2.55
CA LYS A 213 10.75 -6.95 -2.81
C LYS A 213 10.77 -5.68 -3.60
N HIS A 214 11.80 -4.87 -3.40
CA HIS A 214 12.15 -3.81 -4.33
C HIS A 214 13.67 -3.68 -4.45
N LEU A 215 14.10 -3.11 -5.56
CA LEU A 215 15.47 -2.67 -5.79
C LEU A 215 15.44 -1.35 -6.55
N TYR A 216 16.00 -0.32 -5.96
CA TYR A 216 16.26 0.95 -6.62
C TYR A 216 17.76 1.19 -6.74
N ILE A 217 18.17 1.64 -7.92
CA ILE A 217 19.54 2.06 -8.21
C ILE A 217 19.48 3.54 -8.58
N ARG A 218 20.25 4.36 -7.88
CA ARG A 218 20.28 5.81 -8.06
C ARG A 218 21.70 6.30 -8.31
N SER A 219 21.85 7.22 -9.25
CA SER A 219 23.10 8.00 -9.39
C SER A 219 23.24 9.00 -8.25
N ASN A 220 24.39 9.66 -8.13
CA ASN A 220 24.66 10.62 -7.04
C ASN A 220 23.61 11.77 -7.01
N PRO A 221 22.74 11.85 -5.97
CA PRO A 221 21.67 12.83 -5.88
C PRO A 221 22.14 14.25 -5.56
N GLU A 222 23.43 14.46 -5.26
CA GLU A 222 24.02 15.78 -5.03
C GLU A 222 24.43 16.46 -6.35
N LYS A 223 24.44 15.72 -7.45
CA LYS A 223 24.74 16.26 -8.76
C LYS A 223 23.57 17.07 -9.31
N PRO A 224 23.81 18.03 -10.22
CA PRO A 224 22.73 18.82 -10.82
C PRO A 224 21.62 17.97 -11.42
N ILE A 225 21.97 16.85 -12.04
CA ILE A 225 21.02 15.85 -12.56
C ILE A 225 21.40 14.49 -11.97
N PHE A 226 20.39 13.75 -11.53
CA PHE A 226 20.52 12.36 -11.10
C PHE A 226 19.36 11.53 -11.63
N VAL A 227 19.58 10.23 -11.72
CA VAL A 227 18.59 9.26 -12.23
C VAL A 227 18.38 8.18 -11.18
N THR A 228 17.14 7.73 -11.05
CA THR A 228 16.81 6.54 -10.29
C THR A 228 16.05 5.59 -11.21
N VAL A 229 16.43 4.33 -11.20
CA VAL A 229 15.70 3.23 -11.85
C VAL A 229 15.43 2.16 -10.81
N GLY A 230 14.31 1.48 -10.92
CA GLY A 230 14.00 0.43 -9.96
C GLY A 230 12.83 -0.44 -10.35
N ILE A 231 12.65 -1.45 -9.53
CA ILE A 231 11.53 -2.39 -9.61
C ILE A 231 10.96 -2.59 -8.21
N GLU A 232 9.65 -2.53 -8.08
CA GLU A 232 8.89 -3.03 -6.95
C GLU A 232 8.07 -4.22 -7.40
N HIS A 233 7.97 -5.23 -6.56
CA HIS A 233 7.20 -6.42 -6.87
C HIS A 233 6.66 -7.04 -5.59
N VAL A 234 5.41 -7.48 -5.65
CA VAL A 234 4.74 -8.24 -4.60
C VAL A 234 4.08 -9.47 -5.18
N ALA A 235 3.84 -10.46 -4.33
CA ALA A 235 3.05 -11.63 -4.71
C ALA A 235 2.16 -12.10 -3.55
N GLN A 236 0.94 -12.53 -3.88
CA GLN A 236 0.10 -13.33 -3.00
C GLN A 236 0.31 -14.80 -3.36
N PHE A 237 0.48 -15.67 -2.35
CA PHE A 237 0.72 -17.10 -2.61
C PHE A 237 0.18 -17.99 -1.49
N GLY A 238 0.03 -19.29 -1.77
CA GLY A 238 -0.59 -20.22 -0.82
C GLY A 238 -2.06 -19.92 -0.55
N GLY A 239 -2.60 -20.39 0.56
CA GLY A 239 -3.97 -20.12 0.99
C GLY A 239 -5.04 -20.99 0.35
N THR A 240 -6.30 -20.66 0.62
CA THR A 240 -7.47 -21.39 0.15
C THR A 240 -8.47 -20.42 -0.46
N SER A 241 -8.89 -20.72 -1.68
CA SER A 241 -9.91 -20.00 -2.43
C SER A 241 -11.26 -20.69 -2.27
N TYR A 242 -12.30 -19.89 -2.19
CA TYR A 242 -13.69 -20.29 -2.09
C TYR A 242 -14.48 -19.57 -3.18
N ASN A 243 -15.08 -20.33 -4.09
CA ASN A 243 -15.82 -19.78 -5.22
C ASN A 243 -17.16 -20.49 -5.36
N TYR A 244 -18.22 -19.75 -5.63
CA TYR A 244 -19.52 -20.30 -6.00
C TYR A 244 -19.61 -20.44 -7.52
N GLU A 245 -19.30 -21.65 -8.00
CA GLU A 245 -19.45 -22.00 -9.41
C GLU A 245 -20.75 -22.81 -9.59
N THR A 246 -21.58 -22.44 -10.57
CA THR A 246 -22.84 -23.16 -10.91
C THR A 246 -23.78 -23.45 -9.75
N GLY A 247 -23.69 -22.68 -8.64
CA GLY A 247 -24.50 -22.85 -7.43
C GLY A 247 -23.90 -23.78 -6.38
N GLU A 248 -22.72 -24.33 -6.63
CA GLU A 248 -21.97 -25.15 -5.67
C GLU A 248 -20.71 -24.40 -5.20
N LEU A 249 -20.36 -24.58 -3.92
CA LEU A 249 -19.13 -24.01 -3.36
C LEU A 249 -17.92 -24.87 -3.76
N VAL A 250 -17.08 -24.34 -4.59
CA VAL A 250 -15.81 -24.95 -4.97
C VAL A 250 -14.70 -24.41 -4.06
N VAL A 251 -13.93 -25.31 -3.46
CA VAL A 251 -12.81 -24.97 -2.56
C VAL A 251 -11.52 -25.50 -3.16
N LYS A 252 -10.58 -24.59 -3.38
CA LYS A 252 -9.25 -24.92 -3.92
C LYS A 252 -8.17 -24.40 -2.97
N SER A 253 -7.11 -25.18 -2.73
CA SER A 253 -5.97 -24.77 -1.89
C SER A 253 -4.67 -24.84 -2.66
N LYS A 254 -3.80 -23.83 -2.46
CA LYS A 254 -2.45 -23.79 -3.02
C LYS A 254 -1.41 -23.98 -1.92
N PRO A 255 -0.32 -24.71 -2.16
CA PRO A 255 0.72 -24.95 -1.16
C PRO A 255 1.52 -23.70 -0.85
N ALA A 256 2.04 -23.60 0.39
CA ALA A 256 3.00 -22.57 0.82
C ALA A 256 4.30 -23.21 1.28
N ASN A 257 4.79 -24.19 0.53
CA ASN A 257 6.04 -24.90 0.82
C ASN A 257 7.28 -24.12 0.29
N LEU A 258 8.47 -24.64 0.51
CA LEU A 258 9.73 -24.01 0.08
C LEU A 258 9.78 -23.78 -1.45
N LYS A 259 9.22 -24.67 -2.26
CA LYS A 259 9.14 -24.49 -3.71
C LYS A 259 8.25 -23.30 -4.07
N ALA A 260 7.09 -23.18 -3.42
CA ALA A 260 6.17 -22.04 -3.59
C ALA A 260 6.82 -20.71 -3.19
N ILE A 261 7.53 -20.69 -2.04
CA ILE A 261 8.30 -19.53 -1.58
C ILE A 261 9.34 -19.11 -2.62
N TRP A 262 10.04 -20.08 -3.23
CA TRP A 262 11.03 -19.80 -4.26
C TRP A 262 10.40 -19.28 -5.56
N ASN A 263 9.29 -19.87 -5.99
CA ASN A 263 8.60 -19.50 -7.24
C ASN A 263 8.06 -18.07 -7.23
N VAL A 264 7.69 -17.52 -6.06
CA VAL A 264 7.24 -16.11 -5.96
C VAL A 264 8.38 -15.10 -5.95
N ILE A 265 9.63 -15.54 -5.70
CA ILE A 265 10.80 -14.65 -5.82
C ILE A 265 11.07 -14.36 -7.30
N LEU A 266 11.07 -15.39 -8.12
CA LEU A 266 11.22 -15.28 -9.56
C LEU A 266 9.95 -15.88 -10.17
N PRO A 267 9.08 -15.07 -10.77
CA PRO A 267 7.85 -15.54 -11.38
C PRO A 267 8.18 -16.33 -12.67
N LEU A 268 8.71 -17.51 -12.47
CA LEU A 268 9.02 -18.46 -13.54
C LEU A 268 7.81 -19.37 -13.73
N GLY A 269 7.36 -19.55 -14.94
CA GLY A 269 6.34 -20.54 -15.29
C GLY A 269 6.79 -21.94 -14.86
N ASP A 270 5.94 -22.69 -14.20
CA ASP A 270 6.19 -24.09 -13.86
C ASP A 270 5.23 -24.99 -14.64
N SER A 271 5.74 -25.65 -15.67
CA SER A 271 4.96 -26.59 -16.49
C SER A 271 4.32 -27.74 -15.71
N ASN A 272 4.77 -28.02 -14.48
CA ASN A 272 4.22 -29.08 -13.64
C ASN A 272 2.93 -28.68 -12.88
N TYR A 273 2.57 -27.40 -12.88
CA TYR A 273 1.28 -26.95 -12.30
C TYR A 273 0.11 -27.09 -13.29
N PHE A 274 0.38 -27.41 -14.56
CA PHE A 274 -0.56 -27.36 -15.66
C PHE A 274 -1.28 -28.70 -15.97
N GLU A 275 -0.90 -29.79 -15.32
CA GLU A 275 -1.46 -31.10 -15.71
C GLU A 275 -2.94 -31.31 -15.37
N ASN A 276 -3.58 -30.45 -14.54
CA ASN A 276 -4.97 -30.63 -14.13
C ASN A 276 -5.81 -29.37 -13.84
N GLU A 277 -5.32 -28.15 -14.12
CA GLU A 277 -6.10 -26.93 -13.87
C GLU A 277 -6.09 -26.00 -15.09
N ALA A 278 -7.25 -25.41 -15.39
CA ALA A 278 -7.42 -24.50 -16.50
C ALA A 278 -6.34 -23.40 -16.53
N LEU A 279 -5.80 -23.18 -17.67
CA LEU A 279 -5.05 -22.11 -18.35
C LEU A 279 -4.56 -20.86 -17.59
N GLU A 280 -4.87 -20.69 -16.31
CA GLU A 280 -4.75 -19.43 -15.58
C GLU A 280 -3.53 -19.33 -14.66
N ASP A 281 -2.83 -20.41 -14.41
CA ASP A 281 -1.69 -20.46 -13.49
C ASP A 281 -0.34 -20.65 -14.20
N TRP A 282 -0.06 -19.86 -15.24
CA TRP A 282 1.25 -19.84 -15.90
C TRP A 282 2.38 -19.50 -14.94
N VAL A 283 2.05 -18.76 -13.89
CA VAL A 283 2.98 -18.37 -12.83
C VAL A 283 2.32 -18.62 -11.49
N TYR A 284 3.01 -19.30 -10.59
CA TYR A 284 2.50 -19.57 -9.25
C TYR A 284 2.33 -18.30 -8.42
N GLY A 285 1.10 -17.96 -8.05
CA GLY A 285 0.76 -16.80 -7.24
C GLY A 285 0.16 -15.63 -8.05
N ASN A 286 -0.35 -14.63 -7.33
CA ASN A 286 -0.79 -13.36 -7.92
C ASN A 286 0.35 -12.35 -7.82
N HIS A 287 0.88 -11.90 -8.94
CA HIS A 287 2.01 -11.00 -9.03
C HIS A 287 1.56 -9.60 -9.42
N VAL A 288 2.00 -8.61 -8.66
CA VAL A 288 1.81 -7.19 -8.99
C VAL A 288 3.15 -6.49 -8.92
N GLY A 289 3.53 -5.79 -9.95
CA GLY A 289 4.83 -5.16 -10.03
C GLY A 289 4.81 -3.81 -10.72
N VAL A 290 5.90 -3.07 -10.57
CA VAL A 290 6.11 -1.79 -11.24
C VAL A 290 7.59 -1.59 -11.53
N MET A 291 7.90 -1.13 -12.74
CA MET A 291 9.21 -0.59 -13.08
C MET A 291 9.16 0.93 -12.97
N THR A 292 10.07 1.48 -12.21
CA THR A 292 10.14 2.92 -11.95
C THR A 292 11.35 3.55 -12.62
N TYR A 293 11.10 4.69 -13.24
CA TYR A 293 12.11 5.55 -13.85
C TYR A 293 11.93 6.97 -13.31
N GLN A 294 12.99 7.55 -12.79
CA GLN A 294 12.97 8.91 -12.25
C GLN A 294 14.19 9.69 -12.71
N ILE A 295 13.98 10.94 -13.05
CA ILE A 295 15.03 11.93 -13.27
C ILE A 295 14.83 13.09 -12.29
N GLY A 296 15.88 13.42 -11.54
CA GLY A 296 15.89 14.55 -10.63
C GLY A 296 16.82 15.65 -11.13
N TRP A 297 16.38 16.88 -10.99
CA TRP A 297 17.13 18.10 -11.28
C TRP A 297 17.22 18.98 -10.04
N ASN A 298 18.44 19.12 -9.51
CA ASN A 298 18.76 20.12 -8.49
C ASN A 298 18.95 21.48 -9.16
N ILE A 299 17.89 22.29 -9.21
CA ILE A 299 17.93 23.66 -9.77
C ILE A 299 19.00 24.46 -9.04
N ASN A 300 19.07 24.29 -7.73
CA ASN A 300 20.12 24.76 -6.84
C ASN A 300 20.15 23.90 -5.57
N GLN A 301 20.90 24.32 -4.54
CA GLN A 301 21.01 23.55 -3.27
C GLN A 301 19.68 23.34 -2.54
N ASN A 302 18.72 24.25 -2.73
CA ASN A 302 17.45 24.25 -2.00
C ASN A 302 16.25 23.78 -2.84
N HIS A 303 16.31 23.91 -4.16
CA HIS A 303 15.17 23.64 -5.04
C HIS A 303 15.45 22.43 -5.93
N GLN A 304 14.57 21.47 -5.88
CA GLN A 304 14.66 20.24 -6.64
C GLN A 304 13.36 19.97 -7.40
N LEU A 305 13.48 19.53 -8.64
CA LEU A 305 12.41 19.04 -9.47
C LEU A 305 12.68 17.58 -9.82
N GLN A 306 11.65 16.71 -9.74
CA GLN A 306 11.76 15.30 -10.08
C GLN A 306 10.61 14.92 -11.01
N ALA A 307 10.93 14.33 -12.15
CA ALA A 307 9.97 13.69 -13.02
C ALA A 307 10.09 12.16 -12.88
N TYR A 308 8.97 11.46 -12.87
CA TYR A 308 8.96 10.00 -12.72
C TYR A 308 7.85 9.33 -13.53
N LEU A 309 8.11 8.07 -13.86
CA LEU A 309 7.20 7.15 -14.50
C LEU A 309 7.24 5.82 -13.76
N ASP A 310 6.08 5.32 -13.37
CA ASP A 310 5.87 3.93 -12.98
C ASP A 310 5.18 3.18 -14.10
N ASN A 311 5.78 2.09 -14.53
CA ASN A 311 5.20 1.18 -15.50
C ASN A 311 4.70 -0.08 -14.79
N PRO A 312 3.38 -0.27 -14.61
CA PRO A 312 2.84 -1.44 -13.93
C PRO A 312 3.01 -2.71 -14.78
N PHE A 313 3.05 -3.85 -14.10
CA PHE A 313 2.95 -5.17 -14.71
C PHE A 313 2.35 -6.17 -13.72
N GLU A 314 1.59 -7.12 -14.22
CA GLU A 314 1.15 -8.31 -13.49
C GLU A 314 1.78 -9.56 -14.09
N ASP A 315 2.16 -9.49 -15.37
CA ASP A 315 2.85 -10.55 -16.11
C ASP A 315 3.94 -10.01 -17.07
N GLY A 316 4.41 -10.88 -17.95
CA GLY A 316 5.42 -10.56 -18.95
C GLY A 316 4.97 -9.54 -20.00
N SER A 317 3.67 -9.37 -20.22
CA SER A 317 3.12 -8.41 -21.18
C SER A 317 3.34 -6.96 -20.73
N GLY A 318 3.06 -6.67 -19.45
CA GLY A 318 3.31 -5.39 -18.84
C GLY A 318 4.80 -5.04 -18.81
N ILE A 319 5.67 -6.02 -18.49
CA ILE A 319 7.14 -5.86 -18.52
C ILE A 319 7.61 -5.42 -19.92
N ARG A 320 7.03 -6.01 -20.97
CA ARG A 320 7.35 -5.69 -22.37
C ARG A 320 6.65 -4.44 -22.89
N LYS A 321 5.97 -3.66 -22.03
CA LYS A 321 5.23 -2.46 -22.41
C LYS A 321 4.01 -2.73 -23.30
N GLY A 322 3.43 -3.93 -23.26
CA GLY A 322 2.17 -4.23 -23.92
C GLY A 322 0.97 -3.43 -23.42
N ASN A 323 1.09 -2.88 -22.19
CA ASN A 323 0.10 -2.01 -21.58
C ASN A 323 0.17 -0.52 -22.01
N GLY A 324 0.98 -0.19 -23.03
CA GLY A 324 1.01 1.13 -23.67
C GLY A 324 1.35 2.28 -22.70
N TRP A 325 0.41 3.21 -22.51
CA TRP A 325 0.57 4.40 -21.65
C TRP A 325 0.13 4.18 -20.21
N ASP A 326 -0.29 2.98 -19.85
CA ASP A 326 -0.63 2.68 -18.44
C ASP A 326 0.56 2.94 -17.53
N GLY A 327 0.26 3.54 -16.40
CA GLY A 327 1.26 3.91 -15.41
C GLY A 327 0.95 5.20 -14.68
N LEU A 328 1.83 5.54 -13.75
CA LEU A 328 1.83 6.79 -13.01
C LEU A 328 2.94 7.71 -13.54
N TRP A 329 2.54 8.83 -14.07
CA TRP A 329 3.43 9.89 -14.56
C TRP A 329 3.38 11.05 -13.58
N GLY A 330 4.51 11.47 -13.04
CA GLY A 330 4.51 12.50 -12.00
C GLY A 330 5.62 13.52 -12.17
N LEU A 331 5.32 14.71 -11.67
CA LEU A 331 6.26 15.81 -11.49
C LEU A 331 6.16 16.29 -10.06
N GLN A 332 7.28 16.25 -9.32
CA GLN A 332 7.38 16.67 -7.93
C GLN A 332 8.39 17.80 -7.78
N TYR A 333 7.98 18.86 -7.11
CA TYR A 333 8.84 19.95 -6.67
C TYR A 333 9.08 19.85 -5.17
N THR A 334 10.32 20.09 -4.74
CA THR A 334 10.70 20.12 -3.32
C THR A 334 11.55 21.35 -3.04
N ASN A 335 11.17 22.11 -2.01
CA ASN A 335 11.91 23.25 -1.49
C ASN A 335 12.52 22.89 -0.14
N LYS A 336 13.85 22.77 -0.10
CA LYS A 336 14.65 22.41 1.09
C LYS A 336 15.16 23.64 1.85
N THR A 337 14.77 24.86 1.44
CA THR A 337 15.20 26.11 2.10
C THR A 337 14.82 26.07 3.58
N PRO A 338 15.76 26.31 4.51
CA PRO A 338 15.47 26.37 5.94
C PRO A 338 14.44 27.44 6.28
N GLY A 339 13.70 27.22 7.38
CA GLY A 339 12.67 28.14 7.86
C GLY A 339 11.38 28.07 7.05
N LYS A 340 10.50 29.01 7.27
CA LYS A 340 9.16 29.07 6.68
C LYS A 340 9.20 29.19 5.15
N GLN A 341 8.45 28.33 4.48
CA GLN A 341 8.29 28.34 3.03
C GLN A 341 6.79 28.23 2.68
N TYR A 342 6.27 29.22 1.94
CA TYR A 342 4.87 29.16 1.50
C TYR A 342 4.56 27.97 0.61
N VAL A 343 5.53 27.49 -0.16
CA VAL A 343 5.48 26.24 -0.90
C VAL A 343 6.68 25.40 -0.50
N ARG A 344 6.46 24.33 0.25
CA ARG A 344 7.47 23.35 0.67
C ARG A 344 7.58 22.23 -0.34
N GLY A 345 6.46 21.75 -0.82
CA GLY A 345 6.35 20.71 -1.82
C GLY A 345 5.13 20.90 -2.70
N ALA A 346 5.23 20.43 -3.93
CA ALA A 346 4.10 20.33 -4.85
C ALA A 346 4.26 19.10 -5.74
N VAL A 347 3.16 18.46 -6.08
CA VAL A 347 3.11 17.32 -6.98
C VAL A 347 1.97 17.46 -7.99
N VAL A 348 2.23 17.03 -9.22
CA VAL A 348 1.21 16.80 -10.25
C VAL A 348 1.43 15.41 -10.79
N GLU A 349 0.40 14.59 -10.75
CA GLU A 349 0.44 13.19 -11.19
C GLU A 349 -0.70 12.91 -12.17
N TYR A 350 -0.40 12.13 -13.21
CA TYR A 350 -1.36 11.54 -14.11
C TYR A 350 -1.26 10.02 -14.01
N PHE A 351 -2.36 9.38 -13.73
CA PHE A 351 -2.47 7.92 -13.66
C PHE A 351 -3.37 7.39 -14.78
N GLN A 352 -2.94 6.33 -15.43
CA GLN A 352 -3.73 5.59 -16.40
C GLN A 352 -3.60 4.09 -16.16
N SER A 353 -4.73 3.37 -16.27
CA SER A 353 -4.82 1.90 -16.18
C SER A 353 -5.85 1.35 -17.17
N THR A 354 -6.05 2.02 -18.30
CA THR A 354 -7.12 1.69 -19.25
C THR A 354 -6.73 0.68 -20.30
N ASN A 355 -5.45 0.44 -20.52
CA ASN A 355 -4.97 -0.48 -21.55
C ASN A 355 -4.89 -1.93 -21.03
N GLN A 356 -4.24 -2.15 -19.87
CA GLN A 356 -4.10 -3.46 -19.22
C GLN A 356 -3.66 -4.55 -20.22
N SER A 357 -2.59 -4.25 -20.98
CA SER A 357 -2.05 -5.09 -22.05
C SER A 357 -3.04 -5.42 -23.20
N GLY A 358 -4.13 -4.63 -23.30
CA GLY A 358 -5.15 -4.75 -24.34
C GLY A 358 -6.35 -5.61 -23.95
N PRO A 359 -7.36 -5.71 -24.83
CA PRO A 359 -8.63 -6.37 -24.54
C PRO A 359 -8.62 -7.89 -24.67
N LEU A 360 -7.56 -8.48 -25.24
CA LEU A 360 -7.47 -9.90 -25.57
C LEU A 360 -6.19 -10.48 -24.99
N HIS A 361 -6.31 -11.66 -24.41
CA HIS A 361 -5.19 -12.50 -24.01
C HIS A 361 -5.26 -13.80 -24.80
N TRP A 362 -4.20 -14.08 -25.58
CA TRP A 362 -4.13 -15.26 -26.43
C TRP A 362 -2.81 -15.95 -26.19
N ASP A 363 -2.87 -17.24 -25.93
CA ASP A 363 -1.72 -18.11 -25.88
C ASP A 363 -1.94 -19.29 -26.81
N SER A 364 -0.92 -19.65 -27.56
CA SER A 364 -0.97 -20.84 -28.42
C SER A 364 -1.29 -22.10 -27.64
N GLY A 365 -0.93 -22.15 -26.35
CA GLY A 365 -1.23 -23.27 -25.45
C GLY A 365 -2.73 -23.42 -25.14
N ASP A 366 -3.52 -22.37 -25.23
CA ASP A 366 -4.97 -22.34 -24.91
C ASP A 366 -5.82 -23.11 -25.93
N TYR A 367 -5.24 -23.45 -27.08
CA TYR A 367 -5.98 -24.05 -28.16
C TYR A 367 -5.51 -25.46 -28.47
N PRO A 368 -6.44 -26.42 -28.72
CA PRO A 368 -6.08 -27.75 -29.18
C PRO A 368 -5.49 -27.71 -30.61
N GLU A 369 -4.74 -28.71 -30.96
CA GLU A 369 -4.33 -28.91 -32.35
C GLU A 369 -5.56 -29.16 -33.27
N PRO A 370 -5.57 -28.68 -34.53
CA PRO A 370 -4.47 -28.01 -35.23
C PRO A 370 -4.43 -26.50 -35.04
N ILE A 371 -5.32 -25.90 -34.23
CA ILE A 371 -5.40 -24.45 -34.08
C ILE A 371 -4.11 -23.91 -33.44
N ARG A 372 -3.58 -24.61 -32.44
CA ARG A 372 -2.34 -24.24 -31.74
C ARG A 372 -1.16 -24.02 -32.69
N SER A 373 -0.99 -24.89 -33.68
CA SER A 373 0.10 -24.77 -34.63
C SER A 373 -0.03 -23.60 -35.62
N GLN A 374 -1.21 -22.98 -35.69
CA GLN A 374 -1.48 -21.81 -36.53
C GLN A 374 -1.25 -20.49 -35.77
N ILE A 375 -1.16 -20.52 -34.43
CA ILE A 375 -0.88 -19.35 -33.61
C ILE A 375 0.63 -19.25 -33.40
N THR A 376 1.29 -18.40 -34.18
CA THR A 376 2.74 -18.23 -34.16
C THR A 376 3.22 -17.21 -33.14
N ASP A 377 2.38 -16.28 -32.76
CA ASP A 377 2.73 -15.18 -31.86
C ASP A 377 1.89 -15.22 -30.60
N LEU A 378 2.55 -14.98 -29.46
CA LEU A 378 1.90 -14.76 -28.20
C LEU A 378 1.27 -13.37 -28.22
N VAL A 379 -0.05 -13.31 -28.22
CA VAL A 379 -0.79 -12.04 -28.09
C VAL A 379 -1.20 -11.92 -26.63
N THR A 380 -0.65 -10.94 -25.95
CA THR A 380 -0.92 -10.67 -24.54
C THR A 380 -1.91 -9.52 -24.40
N GLY A 381 -2.74 -9.56 -23.40
CA GLY A 381 -3.73 -8.53 -23.13
C GLY A 381 -4.72 -8.97 -22.06
N ASN A 382 -5.64 -8.07 -21.72
CA ASN A 382 -6.73 -8.34 -20.78
C ASN A 382 -6.25 -8.66 -19.37
N ASP A 383 -5.14 -8.04 -18.91
CA ASP A 383 -4.83 -7.96 -17.49
C ASP A 383 -6.03 -7.39 -16.74
N ASN A 384 -6.19 -7.74 -15.50
CA ASN A 384 -7.30 -7.26 -14.66
C ASN A 384 -6.72 -6.72 -13.35
N TYR A 385 -6.06 -5.57 -13.46
CA TYR A 385 -5.25 -5.00 -12.38
C TYR A 385 -5.89 -5.10 -11.01
N TYR A 386 -5.15 -5.76 -10.08
CA TYR A 386 -5.51 -6.05 -8.70
C TYR A 386 -6.59 -7.12 -8.50
N ASN A 387 -7.26 -7.63 -9.54
CA ASN A 387 -8.13 -8.80 -9.47
C ASN A 387 -7.38 -10.06 -9.85
N HIS A 388 -7.75 -11.19 -9.27
CA HIS A 388 -7.14 -12.47 -9.57
C HIS A 388 -8.13 -13.62 -9.35
N MET A 389 -8.12 -14.62 -10.22
CA MET A 389 -9.09 -15.72 -10.24
C MET A 389 -9.00 -16.65 -9.04
N PHE A 390 -7.88 -16.70 -8.33
CA PHE A 390 -7.72 -17.50 -7.11
C PHE A 390 -7.73 -16.65 -5.84
N TYR A 391 -7.01 -15.52 -5.83
CA TYR A 391 -6.84 -14.67 -4.63
C TYR A 391 -7.91 -13.59 -4.50
N ASP A 392 -8.81 -13.51 -5.49
CA ASP A 392 -9.83 -12.49 -5.61
C ASP A 392 -9.22 -11.10 -5.84
N THR A 393 -8.55 -10.52 -4.86
CA THR A 393 -8.02 -9.17 -4.96
C THR A 393 -6.69 -8.97 -4.28
N TYR A 394 -5.87 -8.05 -4.81
CA TYR A 394 -4.74 -7.47 -4.12
C TYR A 394 -5.23 -6.37 -3.16
N SER A 395 -5.81 -6.80 -2.04
CA SER A 395 -6.32 -5.92 -0.98
C SER A 395 -6.02 -6.47 0.41
N HIS A 396 -6.01 -5.60 1.41
CA HIS A 396 -5.92 -5.94 2.82
C HIS A 396 -6.98 -5.17 3.59
N TYR A 397 -7.92 -5.87 4.21
CA TYR A 397 -9.15 -5.29 4.79
C TYR A 397 -9.94 -4.44 3.78
N GLY A 398 -10.03 -4.91 2.53
CA GLY A 398 -10.77 -4.25 1.46
C GLY A 398 -10.13 -3.00 0.85
N MET A 399 -8.96 -2.58 1.32
CA MET A 399 -8.18 -1.49 0.73
C MET A 399 -6.98 -2.06 -0.02
N THR A 400 -6.70 -1.55 -1.23
CA THR A 400 -5.47 -1.94 -1.94
C THR A 400 -4.24 -1.43 -1.21
N PRO A 401 -3.18 -2.24 -1.04
CA PRO A 401 -1.87 -1.73 -0.65
C PRO A 401 -1.23 -0.82 -1.70
N GLY A 402 -1.70 -0.90 -2.95
CA GLY A 402 -1.23 -0.09 -4.07
C GLY A 402 -1.92 1.27 -4.20
N ILE A 403 -2.12 1.73 -5.44
CA ILE A 403 -2.62 3.07 -5.74
C ILE A 403 -4.13 3.20 -5.47
N GLY A 404 -4.51 4.19 -4.67
CA GLY A 404 -5.89 4.38 -4.22
C GLY A 404 -6.86 4.83 -5.31
N LEU A 405 -6.39 5.36 -6.44
CA LEU A 405 -7.24 5.77 -7.57
C LEU A 405 -7.91 4.60 -8.30
N ILE A 406 -7.40 3.39 -8.17
CA ILE A 406 -8.16 2.18 -8.47
C ILE A 406 -9.09 1.94 -7.29
N THR A 407 -10.39 2.07 -7.52
CA THR A 407 -11.42 2.07 -6.46
C THR A 407 -11.40 0.76 -5.67
N SER A 408 -10.96 0.82 -4.42
CA SER A 408 -10.81 -0.34 -3.55
C SER A 408 -12.15 -1.02 -3.23
N PRO A 409 -12.19 -2.36 -3.05
CA PRO A 409 -13.41 -3.11 -2.79
C PRO A 409 -14.24 -2.66 -1.58
N ILE A 410 -13.62 -2.03 -0.59
CA ILE A 410 -14.33 -1.50 0.59
C ILE A 410 -15.42 -0.48 0.23
N TYR A 411 -15.32 0.16 -0.94
CA TYR A 411 -16.33 1.11 -1.44
C TYR A 411 -17.48 0.42 -2.18
N ASN A 412 -17.43 -0.90 -2.38
CA ASN A 412 -18.50 -1.65 -3.03
C ASN A 412 -19.68 -1.85 -2.07
N LYS A 413 -20.76 -1.09 -2.26
CA LYS A 413 -21.94 -1.08 -1.37
C LYS A 413 -22.68 -2.42 -1.33
N GLU A 414 -22.68 -3.14 -2.44
CA GLU A 414 -23.41 -4.40 -2.59
C GLU A 414 -22.67 -5.62 -1.99
N GLY A 415 -21.42 -5.45 -1.55
CA GLY A 415 -20.61 -6.53 -0.96
C GLY A 415 -19.77 -7.30 -1.99
N TYR A 416 -19.54 -6.74 -3.19
CA TYR A 416 -18.54 -7.28 -4.10
C TYR A 416 -17.15 -7.19 -3.49
N THR A 417 -16.42 -8.28 -3.57
CA THR A 417 -15.06 -8.40 -3.05
C THR A 417 -14.02 -7.89 -4.05
N GLN A 418 -14.36 -7.81 -5.35
CA GLN A 418 -13.47 -7.46 -6.45
C GLN A 418 -13.39 -5.96 -6.71
N PHE A 419 -12.30 -5.53 -7.33
CA PHE A 419 -12.19 -4.21 -7.92
C PHE A 419 -13.14 -4.12 -9.13
N ARG A 420 -14.14 -3.23 -9.02
CA ARG A 420 -15.18 -3.02 -10.05
C ARG A 420 -14.82 -1.90 -11.02
N ASN A 421 -13.82 -1.11 -10.70
CA ASN A 421 -13.36 0.02 -11.50
C ASN A 421 -11.84 0.12 -11.45
N ASN A 422 -11.16 -0.69 -12.27
CA ASN A 422 -9.71 -0.71 -12.38
C ASN A 422 -9.20 -0.14 -13.71
N ARG A 423 -10.09 0.19 -14.65
CA ARG A 423 -9.76 0.93 -15.88
C ARG A 423 -10.03 2.41 -15.65
N VAL A 424 -8.99 3.15 -15.28
CA VAL A 424 -9.08 4.52 -14.78
C VAL A 424 -8.12 5.43 -15.55
N LYS A 425 -8.52 6.69 -15.72
CA LYS A 425 -7.63 7.83 -16.02
C LYS A 425 -7.85 8.88 -14.96
N ALA A 426 -6.77 9.40 -14.38
CA ALA A 426 -6.89 10.36 -13.31
C ALA A 426 -5.76 11.39 -13.31
N TRP A 427 -6.08 12.59 -12.84
CA TRP A 427 -5.15 13.63 -12.47
C TRP A 427 -5.17 13.82 -10.97
N HIS A 428 -4.01 14.02 -10.37
CA HIS A 428 -3.86 14.35 -8.97
C HIS A 428 -2.92 15.52 -8.80
N VAL A 429 -3.23 16.38 -7.84
CA VAL A 429 -2.40 17.50 -7.44
C VAL A 429 -2.31 17.55 -5.92
N GLY A 430 -1.13 17.87 -5.43
CA GLY A 430 -0.89 18.10 -4.01
C GLY A 430 0.06 19.28 -3.82
N ILE A 431 -0.18 20.07 -2.78
CA ILE A 431 0.69 21.19 -2.38
C ILE A 431 0.68 21.33 -0.87
N ASN A 432 1.82 21.59 -0.29
CA ASN A 432 1.98 21.93 1.13
C ASN A 432 2.96 23.07 1.36
N GLY A 433 2.87 23.68 2.53
CA GLY A 433 3.77 24.75 2.95
C GLY A 433 3.44 25.30 4.33
N GLU A 434 4.18 26.32 4.74
CA GLU A 434 4.02 26.99 6.02
C GLU A 434 3.55 28.43 5.83
N ILE A 435 2.43 28.79 6.48
CA ILE A 435 1.90 30.17 6.53
C ILE A 435 2.66 30.97 7.60
N THR A 436 2.92 30.33 8.74
CA THR A 436 3.76 30.84 9.82
C THR A 436 4.65 29.72 10.35
N ASP A 437 5.55 30.00 11.30
CA ASP A 437 6.38 28.96 11.94
C ASP A 437 5.56 27.90 12.71
N ARG A 438 4.29 28.18 13.00
CA ARG A 438 3.36 27.28 13.72
C ARG A 438 2.21 26.80 12.88
N ILE A 439 1.92 27.44 11.75
CA ILE A 439 0.78 27.10 10.90
C ILE A 439 1.29 26.61 9.56
N SER A 440 0.98 25.36 9.26
CA SER A 440 1.18 24.74 7.96
C SER A 440 -0.13 24.35 7.30
N TYR A 441 -0.10 24.08 6.02
CA TYR A 441 -1.26 23.66 5.24
C TYR A 441 -0.95 22.51 4.30
N LEU A 442 -1.97 21.77 3.95
CA LEU A 442 -1.96 20.72 2.93
C LEU A 442 -3.24 20.84 2.08
N VAL A 443 -3.07 20.90 0.77
CA VAL A 443 -4.15 20.87 -0.22
C VAL A 443 -3.91 19.73 -1.17
N LYS A 444 -4.92 18.90 -1.39
CA LYS A 444 -4.88 17.81 -2.37
C LYS A 444 -6.19 17.78 -3.16
N GLY A 445 -6.13 17.28 -4.38
CA GLY A 445 -7.31 17.04 -5.17
C GLY A 445 -7.03 16.10 -6.33
N SER A 446 -8.05 15.36 -6.74
CA SER A 446 -7.99 14.49 -7.91
C SER A 446 -9.23 14.62 -8.76
N TYR A 447 -9.07 14.37 -10.05
CA TYR A 447 -10.16 14.12 -10.98
C TYR A 447 -9.91 12.79 -11.65
N GLN A 448 -10.91 11.91 -11.63
CA GLN A 448 -10.80 10.60 -12.25
C GLN A 448 -12.00 10.26 -13.13
N GLU A 449 -11.72 9.50 -14.16
CA GLU A 449 -12.70 8.85 -15.03
C GLU A 449 -12.48 7.33 -14.96
N GLY A 450 -13.56 6.54 -15.01
CA GLY A 450 -13.50 5.09 -14.93
C GLY A 450 -14.43 4.40 -15.91
N TRP A 451 -14.06 3.20 -16.34
CA TRP A 451 -14.78 2.39 -17.33
C TRP A 451 -15.13 0.99 -16.82
N GLY A 452 -15.02 0.74 -15.53
CA GLY A 452 -15.20 -0.59 -14.96
C GLY A 452 -13.99 -1.48 -15.20
N THR A 453 -14.21 -2.77 -15.43
CA THR A 453 -13.17 -3.74 -15.87
C THR A 453 -13.41 -4.15 -17.33
N TYR A 454 -12.50 -4.91 -17.92
CA TYR A 454 -12.74 -5.45 -19.28
C TYR A 454 -13.87 -6.48 -19.29
N SER A 455 -13.93 -7.37 -18.28
CA SER A 455 -14.96 -8.40 -18.16
C SER A 455 -16.33 -7.86 -17.71
N ALA A 456 -16.34 -6.72 -16.99
CA ALA A 456 -17.55 -6.07 -16.51
C ALA A 456 -17.45 -4.55 -16.71
N PRO A 457 -17.59 -4.06 -17.96
CA PRO A 457 -17.58 -2.63 -18.26
C PRO A 457 -18.69 -1.90 -17.49
N ALA A 458 -18.40 -0.71 -17.00
CA ALA A 458 -19.41 0.12 -16.36
C ALA A 458 -20.49 0.51 -17.39
N PRO A 459 -21.79 0.50 -17.01
CA PRO A 459 -22.89 0.86 -17.92
C PRO A 459 -22.79 2.29 -18.46
N GLN A 460 -22.14 3.16 -17.71
CA GLN A 460 -21.81 4.54 -18.11
C GLN A 460 -20.44 4.90 -17.61
N LYS A 461 -19.80 5.89 -18.22
CA LYS A 461 -18.52 6.40 -17.73
C LYS A 461 -18.65 6.90 -16.32
N LEU A 462 -17.81 6.37 -15.43
CA LEU A 462 -17.70 6.82 -14.06
C LEU A 462 -16.81 8.07 -14.00
N HIS A 463 -17.06 8.95 -13.05
CA HIS A 463 -16.24 10.11 -12.79
C HIS A 463 -16.29 10.49 -11.30
N SER A 464 -15.23 11.08 -10.81
CA SER A 464 -15.17 11.71 -9.50
C SER A 464 -14.24 12.90 -9.54
N PHE A 465 -14.62 13.95 -8.85
CA PHE A 465 -13.76 15.06 -8.46
C PHE A 465 -13.73 15.12 -6.94
N ASP A 466 -12.55 15.10 -6.38
CA ASP A 466 -12.32 15.12 -4.94
C ASP A 466 -11.29 16.18 -4.58
N ALA A 467 -11.46 16.83 -3.42
CA ALA A 467 -10.52 17.80 -2.91
C ALA A 467 -10.51 17.83 -1.37
N MET A 468 -9.35 18.21 -0.81
CA MET A 468 -9.15 18.42 0.62
C MET A 468 -8.31 19.67 0.87
N PHE A 469 -8.73 20.44 1.85
CA PHE A 469 -8.02 21.60 2.42
C PHE A 469 -7.79 21.34 3.89
N GLN A 470 -6.56 21.33 4.33
CA GLN A 470 -6.17 21.07 5.72
C GLN A 470 -5.28 22.18 6.26
N GLY A 471 -5.61 22.71 7.43
CA GLY A 471 -4.75 23.56 8.23
C GLY A 471 -4.22 22.80 9.44
N ILE A 472 -2.97 23.02 9.78
CA ILE A 472 -2.26 22.34 10.87
C ILE A 472 -1.60 23.41 11.75
N TYR A 473 -1.91 23.43 13.05
CA TYR A 473 -1.28 24.29 14.05
C TYR A 473 -0.44 23.46 15.00
N THR A 474 0.85 23.76 15.11
CA THR A 474 1.79 23.07 15.99
C THR A 474 2.19 23.99 17.16
N LEU A 475 2.02 23.49 18.38
CA LEU A 475 2.37 24.17 19.61
C LEU A 475 3.12 23.19 20.53
N ASP A 476 4.43 23.33 20.59
CA ASP A 476 5.34 22.44 21.35
C ASP A 476 5.09 20.95 20.98
N ALA A 477 4.62 20.16 21.94
CA ALA A 477 4.30 18.74 21.76
C ALA A 477 2.90 18.48 21.16
N TRP A 478 2.07 19.53 21.01
CA TRP A 478 0.71 19.42 20.50
C TRP A 478 0.61 19.77 19.02
N GLN A 479 -0.21 19.03 18.31
CA GLN A 479 -0.60 19.32 16.95
C GLN A 479 -2.12 19.30 16.82
N PHE A 480 -2.69 20.39 16.31
CA PHE A 480 -4.10 20.54 16.03
C PHE A 480 -4.28 20.65 14.52
N SER A 481 -5.23 19.92 13.98
CA SER A 481 -5.51 19.96 12.54
C SER A 481 -7.00 20.03 12.31
N ALA A 482 -7.40 20.87 11.36
CA ALA A 482 -8.75 20.94 10.83
C ALA A 482 -8.71 20.79 9.32
N ALA A 483 -9.61 19.97 8.77
CA ALA A 483 -9.71 19.78 7.34
C ALA A 483 -11.17 19.79 6.88
N TYR A 484 -11.35 20.23 5.63
CA TYR A 484 -12.59 20.04 4.88
C TYR A 484 -12.24 19.30 3.58
N ALA A 485 -13.00 18.26 3.30
CA ALA A 485 -12.86 17.50 2.07
C ALA A 485 -14.23 17.18 1.47
N PHE A 486 -14.27 17.02 0.15
CA PHE A 486 -15.50 16.68 -0.56
C PHE A 486 -15.21 15.83 -1.79
N ASP A 487 -16.20 15.01 -2.16
CA ASP A 487 -16.25 14.25 -3.39
C ASP A 487 -17.49 14.62 -4.16
N LYS A 488 -17.39 14.66 -5.50
CA LYS A 488 -18.48 14.93 -6.44
C LYS A 488 -18.40 13.95 -7.60
N GLY A 489 -19.43 13.14 -7.79
CA GLY A 489 -19.50 12.20 -8.89
C GLY A 489 -20.12 10.86 -8.53
N ASN A 490 -19.92 9.86 -9.36
CA ASN A 490 -20.56 8.54 -9.23
C ASN A 490 -19.60 7.39 -8.85
N VAL A 491 -18.31 7.69 -8.56
CA VAL A 491 -17.37 6.70 -8.03
C VAL A 491 -17.56 6.54 -6.52
N PHE A 492 -17.42 7.63 -5.74
CA PHE A 492 -17.60 7.63 -4.28
C PHE A 492 -18.96 8.20 -3.86
N GLY A 493 -19.71 8.82 -4.79
CA GLY A 493 -20.92 9.60 -4.53
C GLY A 493 -20.57 11.04 -4.13
N ASP A 494 -21.62 11.79 -3.74
CA ASP A 494 -21.47 13.15 -3.25
C ASP A 494 -21.24 13.11 -1.74
N CYS A 495 -20.00 13.32 -1.32
CA CYS A 495 -19.60 13.34 0.08
C CYS A 495 -19.07 14.72 0.47
N ASN A 496 -19.35 15.16 1.71
CA ASN A 496 -18.70 16.33 2.31
C ASN A 496 -18.31 15.96 3.73
N THR A 497 -17.06 16.22 4.10
CA THR A 497 -16.51 15.79 5.39
C THR A 497 -15.72 16.91 6.04
N PHE A 498 -16.05 17.23 7.29
CA PHE A 498 -15.21 17.99 8.20
C PHE A 498 -14.42 17.03 9.08
N ASN A 499 -13.13 17.31 9.25
CA ASN A 499 -12.22 16.50 10.04
C ASN A 499 -11.52 17.38 11.07
N LEU A 500 -11.46 16.89 12.31
CA LEU A 500 -10.67 17.48 13.39
C LEU A 500 -9.75 16.43 13.97
N LYS A 501 -8.48 16.79 14.17
CA LYS A 501 -7.46 15.93 14.74
C LYS A 501 -6.65 16.69 15.79
N ILE A 502 -6.41 16.03 16.91
CA ILE A 502 -5.51 16.49 17.97
C ILE A 502 -4.47 15.38 18.19
N GLY A 503 -3.20 15.75 18.11
CA GLY A 503 -2.07 14.88 18.40
C GLY A 503 -1.22 15.42 19.53
N TYR A 504 -0.63 14.52 20.32
CA TYR A 504 0.35 14.84 21.34
C TYR A 504 1.52 13.85 21.24
N HIS A 505 2.73 14.39 21.22
CA HIS A 505 3.96 13.60 21.26
C HIS A 505 4.69 13.86 22.57
N GLY A 506 4.94 12.81 23.37
CA GLY A 506 5.61 12.89 24.65
C GLY A 506 6.83 11.99 24.73
N LYS A 507 7.76 12.33 25.62
CA LYS A 507 8.95 11.55 25.93
C LYS A 507 8.81 10.97 27.32
N ILE A 508 9.22 9.71 27.48
CA ILE A 508 9.27 9.02 28.78
C ILE A 508 10.71 8.94 29.23
N LEU A 509 11.62 8.66 28.29
CA LEU A 509 13.06 8.49 28.56
C LEU A 509 13.89 9.05 27.41
#